data_d91411976780631298e0ae2ba575e5e5
#
_entry.id   d91411976780631298e0ae2ba575e5e5
#
_cell.length_a   1.000
_cell.length_b   1.000
_cell.length_c   1.000
_cell.angle_alpha   90.00
_cell.angle_beta   90.00
_cell.angle_gamma   90.00
#
_symmetry.space_group_name_H-M   'P 1'
#
loop_
_entity.id
_entity.type
_entity.pdbx_description
1 polymer ?
#
loop_
_entity_poly.entity_id
_entity_poly.type
_entity_poly.pdbx_seq_one_letter_code
_entity_poly.pdbx_strand_id
1 'polypeptide(L)'
;LTGLKPSSEYVFRSVSAEDKETKEIMFSTSAAQIVPNLSFDSWYMDGSAWIPNASSSSYVWDSANPGTASLGTVPTTPEESDVVKGKAARLETSKAMGMLAAGNIYVGKFVKVAGLGAELDWGYPFSSRPLALKGYYKYAPKAIDMTKDPYKGLAGQSDQCQIQIFLTDWDGMFRINTSKKQF
;
A
#
# COMPACT_ATOMS: atom_id res chain seq x y z
N LEU A 1 -20.70 -17.53 -11.16
CA LEU A 1 -19.79 -18.61 -10.81
C LEU A 1 -18.81 -18.16 -9.76
N THR A 2 -18.58 -18.94 -8.70
CA THR A 2 -17.66 -18.65 -7.60
C THR A 2 -16.66 -19.81 -7.45
N GLY A 3 -15.52 -19.55 -6.77
CA GLY A 3 -14.53 -20.60 -6.50
C GLY A 3 -13.66 -21.01 -7.70
N LEU A 4 -13.68 -20.24 -8.78
CA LEU A 4 -12.83 -20.49 -9.94
C LEU A 4 -11.37 -20.13 -9.63
N LYS A 5 -10.44 -20.96 -10.09
CA LYS A 5 -9.00 -20.70 -9.97
C LYS A 5 -8.52 -19.76 -11.09
N PRO A 6 -7.55 -18.87 -10.85
CA PRO A 6 -6.93 -18.08 -11.90
C PRO A 6 -6.20 -18.97 -12.93
N SER A 7 -5.99 -18.44 -14.14
CA SER A 7 -5.28 -19.12 -15.24
C SER A 7 -5.75 -20.56 -15.49
N SER A 8 -7.06 -20.79 -15.41
CA SER A 8 -7.65 -22.10 -15.53
C SER A 8 -8.72 -22.13 -16.61
N GLU A 9 -8.79 -23.24 -17.32
CA GLU A 9 -9.85 -23.50 -18.29
C GLU A 9 -11.03 -24.21 -17.64
N TYR A 10 -12.23 -23.83 -18.03
CA TYR A 10 -13.49 -24.36 -17.53
C TYR A 10 -14.45 -24.64 -18.66
N VAL A 11 -15.31 -25.60 -18.47
CA VAL A 11 -16.46 -25.89 -19.33
C VAL A 11 -17.72 -25.63 -18.52
N PHE A 12 -18.56 -24.77 -19.02
CA PHE A 12 -19.91 -24.58 -18.52
C PHE A 12 -20.87 -25.38 -19.37
N ARG A 13 -21.67 -26.20 -18.72
CA ARG A 13 -22.73 -26.99 -19.37
C ARG A 13 -24.06 -26.67 -18.70
N SER A 14 -25.08 -26.36 -19.48
CA SER A 14 -26.46 -26.31 -19.01
C SER A 14 -27.19 -27.60 -19.40
N VAL A 15 -27.95 -28.15 -18.45
CA VAL A 15 -28.77 -29.34 -18.67
C VAL A 15 -30.23 -28.97 -18.40
N SER A 16 -31.13 -29.32 -19.29
CA SER A 16 -32.59 -29.12 -19.07
C SER A 16 -33.12 -30.18 -18.12
N ALA A 17 -34.35 -29.90 -17.56
CA ALA A 17 -35.05 -30.88 -16.70
C ALA A 17 -35.34 -32.25 -17.39
N GLU A 18 -35.23 -32.31 -18.69
CA GLU A 18 -35.40 -33.54 -19.50
C GLU A 18 -34.07 -34.22 -19.87
N ASP A 19 -32.96 -33.91 -19.14
CA ASP A 19 -31.59 -34.41 -19.40
C ASP A 19 -31.07 -34.15 -20.83
N LYS A 20 -31.67 -33.20 -21.56
CA LYS A 20 -31.17 -32.76 -22.85
C LYS A 20 -30.05 -31.75 -22.69
N GLU A 21 -28.86 -32.14 -23.11
CA GLU A 21 -27.69 -31.28 -23.20
C GLU A 21 -27.98 -30.11 -24.17
N THR A 22 -27.86 -28.85 -23.66
CA THR A 22 -28.18 -27.70 -24.48
C THR A 22 -26.98 -27.09 -25.17
N LYS A 23 -25.87 -26.89 -24.45
CA LYS A 23 -24.62 -26.36 -25.03
C LYS A 23 -23.50 -26.41 -24.02
N GLU A 24 -22.29 -26.70 -24.49
CA GLU A 24 -21.05 -26.47 -23.76
C GLU A 24 -20.43 -25.13 -24.14
N ILE A 25 -19.98 -24.38 -23.17
CA ILE A 25 -19.25 -23.13 -23.35
C ILE A 25 -17.91 -23.29 -22.63
N MET A 26 -16.82 -23.23 -23.38
CA MET A 26 -15.48 -23.19 -22.84
C MET A 26 -15.10 -21.73 -22.55
N PHE A 27 -14.46 -21.51 -21.42
CA PHE A 27 -13.90 -20.21 -21.07
C PHE A 27 -12.67 -20.38 -20.19
N SER A 28 -11.79 -19.38 -20.18
CA SER A 28 -10.60 -19.33 -19.34
C SER A 28 -10.71 -18.19 -18.36
N THR A 29 -10.20 -18.39 -17.16
CA THR A 29 -10.04 -17.32 -16.18
C THR A 29 -8.71 -16.59 -16.40
N SER A 30 -8.71 -15.29 -16.14
CA SER A 30 -7.49 -14.48 -16.20
C SER A 30 -6.47 -14.90 -15.15
N ALA A 31 -5.20 -14.56 -15.36
CA ALA A 31 -4.16 -14.72 -14.36
C ALA A 31 -4.48 -13.89 -13.10
N ALA A 32 -4.02 -14.36 -11.95
CA ALA A 32 -4.09 -13.57 -10.73
C ALA A 32 -3.23 -12.30 -10.89
N GLN A 33 -3.81 -11.15 -10.59
CA GLN A 33 -3.06 -9.90 -10.57
C GLN A 33 -2.21 -9.84 -9.31
N ILE A 34 -0.97 -9.38 -9.46
CA ILE A 34 -0.04 -9.13 -8.36
C ILE A 34 0.25 -7.64 -8.33
N VAL A 35 0.21 -7.03 -7.15
CA VAL A 35 0.68 -5.65 -6.98
C VAL A 35 2.20 -5.63 -7.16
N PRO A 36 2.74 -4.85 -8.11
CA PRO A 36 4.18 -4.80 -8.33
C PRO A 36 4.95 -4.40 -7.07
N ASN A 37 6.15 -4.93 -6.92
CA ASN A 37 7.05 -4.67 -5.78
C ASN A 37 6.41 -4.88 -4.39
N LEU A 38 5.47 -5.81 -4.26
CA LEU A 38 4.82 -6.12 -2.97
C LEU A 38 5.81 -6.66 -1.93
N SER A 39 6.96 -7.18 -2.37
CA SER A 39 8.07 -7.63 -1.51
C SER A 39 8.99 -6.50 -1.05
N PHE A 40 8.88 -5.30 -1.62
CA PHE A 40 9.74 -4.15 -1.38
C PHE A 40 11.23 -4.39 -1.71
N ASP A 41 11.53 -5.25 -2.66
CA ASP A 41 12.90 -5.53 -3.12
C ASP A 41 13.49 -4.39 -3.98
N SER A 42 12.62 -3.60 -4.63
CA SER A 42 13.03 -2.58 -5.60
C SER A 42 12.87 -1.17 -5.05
N TRP A 43 13.94 -0.40 -5.12
CA TRP A 43 13.98 1.00 -4.67
C TRP A 43 14.85 1.84 -5.62
N TYR A 44 14.50 3.10 -5.79
CA TYR A 44 15.35 4.08 -6.45
C TYR A 44 15.37 5.40 -5.68
N MET A 45 16.33 6.24 -6.00
CA MET A 45 16.45 7.60 -5.44
C MET A 45 15.84 8.61 -6.40
N ASP A 46 15.00 9.49 -5.86
CA ASP A 46 14.55 10.71 -6.54
C ASP A 46 15.04 11.91 -5.71
N GLY A 47 16.09 12.57 -6.17
CA GLY A 47 16.84 13.50 -5.36
C GLY A 47 17.38 12.84 -4.08
N SER A 48 16.93 13.28 -2.92
CA SER A 48 17.26 12.69 -1.60
C SER A 48 16.19 11.75 -1.06
N ALA A 49 15.10 11.52 -1.79
CA ALA A 49 14.01 10.66 -1.37
C ALA A 49 14.19 9.21 -1.86
N TRP A 50 14.14 8.23 -0.97
CA TRP A 50 13.95 6.84 -1.34
C TRP A 50 12.51 6.61 -1.80
N ILE A 51 12.35 6.00 -2.98
CA ILE A 51 11.05 5.66 -3.59
C ILE A 51 10.94 4.14 -3.73
N PRO A 52 9.90 3.50 -3.18
CA PRO A 52 9.77 2.04 -3.14
C PRO A 52 9.22 1.45 -4.45
N ASN A 53 9.89 1.71 -5.57
CA ASN A 53 9.56 1.21 -6.90
C ASN A 53 10.84 0.85 -7.66
N ALA A 54 10.71 0.06 -8.73
CA ALA A 54 11.85 -0.29 -9.57
C ALA A 54 12.38 0.91 -10.38
N SER A 55 11.49 1.82 -10.77
CA SER A 55 11.82 3.05 -11.50
C SER A 55 10.66 4.05 -11.45
N SER A 56 10.89 5.26 -11.93
CA SER A 56 9.85 6.28 -12.07
C SER A 56 8.73 5.93 -13.07
N SER A 57 9.00 5.00 -13.99
CA SER A 57 8.00 4.51 -14.96
C SER A 57 7.12 3.38 -14.43
N SER A 58 7.51 2.73 -13.34
CA SER A 58 6.78 1.62 -12.71
C SER A 58 6.22 2.00 -11.34
N TYR A 59 5.63 3.18 -11.25
CA TYR A 59 5.19 3.78 -10.00
C TYR A 59 3.92 3.10 -9.47
N VAL A 60 4.01 2.52 -8.28
CA VAL A 60 2.90 1.84 -7.58
C VAL A 60 2.84 2.26 -6.12
N TRP A 61 4.00 2.40 -5.48
CA TRP A 61 4.15 2.68 -4.07
C TRP A 61 4.72 4.06 -3.83
N ASP A 62 4.29 4.69 -2.74
CA ASP A 62 4.88 5.94 -2.27
C ASP A 62 4.86 6.02 -0.73
N SER A 63 5.42 7.10 -0.23
CA SER A 63 5.58 7.38 1.20
C SER A 63 5.55 8.88 1.49
N ALA A 64 5.88 9.24 2.72
CA ALA A 64 6.08 10.65 3.09
C ALA A 64 7.38 11.25 2.53
N ASN A 65 8.31 10.42 2.05
CA ASN A 65 9.66 10.86 1.66
C ASN A 65 9.69 12.04 0.68
N PRO A 66 8.87 12.09 -0.40
CA PRO A 66 8.90 13.22 -1.32
C PRO A 66 8.57 14.56 -0.66
N GLY A 67 7.76 14.53 0.41
CA GLY A 67 7.41 15.74 1.16
C GLY A 67 8.41 16.11 2.27
N THR A 68 9.21 15.17 2.75
CA THR A 68 10.07 15.36 3.94
C THR A 68 11.56 15.35 3.63
N ALA A 69 11.99 14.79 2.50
CA ALA A 69 13.40 14.64 2.16
C ALA A 69 14.12 15.99 2.03
N SER A 70 13.47 17.00 1.46
CA SER A 70 14.00 18.38 1.40
C SER A 70 14.17 19.04 2.77
N LEU A 71 13.52 18.51 3.80
CA LEU A 71 13.65 18.93 5.20
C LEU A 71 14.70 18.09 5.97
N GLY A 72 15.50 17.29 5.26
CA GLY A 72 16.53 16.44 5.83
C GLY A 72 16.01 15.16 6.50
N THR A 73 14.79 14.74 6.21
CA THR A 73 14.16 13.60 6.88
C THR A 73 13.60 12.62 5.85
N VAL A 74 14.03 11.34 5.92
CA VAL A 74 13.60 10.26 5.03
C VAL A 74 13.09 9.09 5.88
N PRO A 75 11.81 9.12 6.30
CA PRO A 75 11.26 8.17 7.28
C PRO A 75 10.97 6.77 6.70
N THR A 76 11.12 6.57 5.39
CA THR A 76 10.86 5.31 4.71
C THR A 76 12.07 4.95 3.85
N THR A 77 12.74 3.84 4.18
CA THR A 77 14.00 3.44 3.53
C THR A 77 14.01 1.93 3.25
N PRO A 78 14.84 1.46 2.29
CA PRO A 78 15.10 0.03 2.18
C PRO A 78 15.87 -0.47 3.42
N GLU A 79 15.52 -1.68 3.88
CA GLU A 79 16.26 -2.45 4.87
C GLU A 79 16.83 -3.70 4.19
N GLU A 80 18.09 -4.00 4.40
CA GLU A 80 18.80 -5.11 3.76
C GLU A 80 19.44 -6.09 4.76
N SER A 81 19.65 -5.66 6.00
CA SER A 81 20.38 -6.43 7.01
C SER A 81 19.47 -7.29 7.88
N ASP A 82 18.28 -6.79 8.20
CA ASP A 82 17.33 -7.45 9.09
C ASP A 82 16.06 -7.85 8.34
N VAL A 83 16.20 -8.78 7.42
CA VAL A 83 15.16 -9.23 6.49
C VAL A 83 15.04 -10.75 6.45
N VAL A 84 13.89 -11.26 6.05
CA VAL A 84 13.70 -12.70 5.80
C VAL A 84 14.33 -13.09 4.46
N LYS A 85 14.17 -12.23 3.44
CA LYS A 85 14.72 -12.41 2.09
C LYS A 85 14.71 -11.09 1.35
N GLY A 86 15.72 -10.86 0.50
CA GLY A 86 15.80 -9.67 -0.35
C GLY A 86 15.91 -8.38 0.46
N LYS A 87 14.94 -7.47 0.28
CA LYS A 87 14.83 -6.22 1.04
C LYS A 87 13.49 -6.13 1.74
N ALA A 88 13.38 -5.21 2.68
CA ALA A 88 12.14 -4.84 3.33
C ALA A 88 11.96 -3.32 3.33
N ALA A 89 10.76 -2.85 3.62
CA ALA A 89 10.51 -1.43 3.89
C ALA A 89 10.71 -1.16 5.39
N ARG A 90 11.67 -0.30 5.73
CA ARG A 90 11.86 0.23 7.07
C ARG A 90 11.10 1.53 7.20
N LEU A 91 10.18 1.59 8.15
CA LEU A 91 9.35 2.75 8.45
C LEU A 91 9.74 3.29 9.82
N GLU A 92 10.34 4.48 9.87
CA GLU A 92 10.80 5.07 11.12
C GLU A 92 10.25 6.49 11.25
N THR A 93 9.22 6.66 12.07
CA THR A 93 8.67 7.97 12.37
C THR A 93 9.72 8.85 13.05
N SER A 94 9.87 10.07 12.56
CA SER A 94 10.87 11.05 13.02
C SER A 94 10.29 12.45 13.07
N LYS A 95 11.12 13.45 13.32
CA LYS A 95 10.72 14.85 13.36
C LYS A 95 11.43 15.61 12.25
N ALA A 96 10.65 16.37 11.48
CA ALA A 96 11.15 17.30 10.47
C ALA A 96 10.74 18.71 10.87
N MET A 97 11.69 19.58 11.17
CA MET A 97 11.44 20.98 11.61
C MET A 97 10.38 21.11 12.73
N GLY A 98 10.43 20.20 13.71
CA GLY A 98 9.48 20.19 14.83
C GLY A 98 8.10 19.61 14.52
N MET A 99 7.88 19.13 13.31
CA MET A 99 6.67 18.41 12.90
C MET A 99 6.91 16.90 12.84
N LEU A 100 5.85 16.12 12.99
CA LEU A 100 5.91 14.67 12.85
C LEU A 100 6.07 14.30 11.38
N ALA A 101 7.14 13.56 11.07
CA ALA A 101 7.37 12.91 9.78
C ALA A 101 7.11 11.40 9.96
N ALA A 102 5.91 10.97 9.65
CA ALA A 102 5.49 9.59 9.87
C ALA A 102 6.21 8.63 8.90
N GLY A 103 6.79 7.56 9.43
CA GLY A 103 7.22 6.41 8.64
C GLY A 103 5.99 5.70 8.10
N ASN A 104 5.76 5.80 6.79
CA ASN A 104 4.62 5.21 6.12
C ASN A 104 4.97 4.74 4.71
N ILE A 105 4.17 3.81 4.21
CA ILE A 105 4.20 3.36 2.82
C ILE A 105 2.76 3.06 2.40
N TYR A 106 2.39 3.43 1.20
CA TYR A 106 1.04 3.22 0.69
C TYR A 106 1.05 2.97 -0.82
N VAL A 107 0.02 2.33 -1.30
CA VAL A 107 -0.23 2.17 -2.73
C VAL A 107 -0.82 3.47 -3.26
N GLY A 108 -0.11 4.10 -4.20
CA GLY A 108 -0.51 5.39 -4.74
C GLY A 108 0.68 6.30 -5.04
N LYS A 109 0.43 7.60 -5.05
CA LYS A 109 1.43 8.62 -5.40
C LYS A 109 1.32 9.86 -4.52
N PHE A 110 2.44 10.35 -4.02
CA PHE A 110 2.56 11.69 -3.46
C PHE A 110 2.40 12.73 -4.59
N VAL A 111 1.58 13.73 -4.38
CA VAL A 111 1.33 14.77 -5.38
C VAL A 111 2.05 16.06 -5.04
N LYS A 112 1.82 16.56 -3.83
CA LYS A 112 2.47 17.79 -3.32
C LYS A 112 2.24 17.96 -1.82
N VAL A 113 3.06 18.80 -1.22
CA VAL A 113 2.79 19.33 0.13
C VAL A 113 1.55 20.23 0.10
N ALA A 114 0.68 20.09 1.10
CA ALA A 114 -0.55 20.87 1.25
C ALA A 114 -0.73 21.29 2.72
N GLY A 115 -0.32 22.50 3.04
CA GLY A 115 -0.30 22.99 4.43
C GLY A 115 0.65 22.18 5.32
N LEU A 116 0.14 21.62 6.43
CA LEU A 116 0.88 20.70 7.31
C LEU A 116 0.72 19.21 6.92
N GLY A 117 0.14 18.94 5.78
CA GLY A 117 -0.05 17.60 5.22
C GLY A 117 0.34 17.55 3.76
N ALA A 118 -0.29 16.63 3.02
CA ALA A 118 -0.02 16.38 1.61
C ALA A 118 -1.30 16.12 0.81
N GLU A 119 -1.25 16.35 -0.47
CA GLU A 119 -2.16 15.76 -1.44
C GLU A 119 -1.55 14.47 -1.95
N LEU A 120 -2.34 13.41 -1.92
CA LEU A 120 -1.97 12.06 -2.31
C LEU A 120 -3.01 11.51 -3.28
N ASP A 121 -2.57 10.71 -4.24
CA ASP A 121 -3.44 9.86 -5.04
C ASP A 121 -3.32 8.44 -4.50
N TRP A 122 -4.35 7.92 -3.87
CA TRP A 122 -4.39 6.57 -3.31
C TRP A 122 -5.02 5.59 -4.28
N GLY A 123 -4.45 4.42 -4.30
CA GLY A 123 -4.99 3.27 -5.00
C GLY A 123 -4.07 2.74 -6.11
N TYR A 124 -4.36 1.51 -6.48
CA TYR A 124 -3.78 0.81 -7.62
C TYR A 124 -4.90 -0.01 -8.27
N PRO A 125 -5.09 0.07 -9.59
CA PRO A 125 -6.11 -0.71 -10.28
C PRO A 125 -5.91 -2.20 -10.03
N PHE A 126 -6.88 -2.84 -9.38
CA PHE A 126 -6.79 -4.22 -8.96
C PHE A 126 -8.11 -4.95 -9.19
N SER A 127 -8.12 -5.91 -10.11
CA SER A 127 -9.31 -6.65 -10.52
C SER A 127 -9.41 -8.06 -9.94
N SER A 128 -8.34 -8.54 -9.30
CA SER A 128 -8.36 -9.86 -8.65
C SER A 128 -9.07 -9.84 -7.31
N ARG A 129 -9.45 -11.00 -6.81
CA ARG A 129 -10.12 -11.17 -5.52
C ARG A 129 -9.19 -11.92 -4.56
N PRO A 130 -8.31 -11.23 -3.82
CA PRO A 130 -7.39 -11.86 -2.89
C PRO A 130 -8.15 -12.44 -1.70
N LEU A 131 -7.66 -13.56 -1.17
CA LEU A 131 -8.19 -14.17 0.04
C LEU A 131 -7.47 -13.65 1.30
N ALA A 132 -6.21 -13.22 1.15
CA ALA A 132 -5.39 -12.75 2.27
C ALA A 132 -4.23 -11.89 1.77
N LEU A 133 -3.77 -10.98 2.62
CA LEU A 133 -2.44 -10.38 2.58
C LEU A 133 -1.55 -11.15 3.57
N LYS A 134 -0.39 -11.63 3.10
CA LYS A 134 0.57 -12.35 3.93
C LYS A 134 1.93 -11.69 3.83
N GLY A 135 2.65 -11.62 4.94
CA GLY A 135 3.98 -11.03 4.98
C GLY A 135 4.64 -11.22 6.34
N TYR A 136 5.86 -10.73 6.43
CA TYR A 136 6.63 -10.68 7.68
C TYR A 136 6.77 -9.23 8.10
N TYR A 137 6.70 -8.98 9.39
CA TYR A 137 6.96 -7.66 9.94
C TYR A 137 7.68 -7.77 11.29
N LYS A 138 8.44 -6.74 11.60
CA LYS A 138 8.98 -6.49 12.93
C LYS A 138 8.48 -5.14 13.40
N TYR A 139 8.25 -5.01 14.69
CA TYR A 139 7.81 -3.76 15.26
C TYR A 139 8.50 -3.54 16.62
N ALA A 140 9.10 -2.38 16.76
CA ALA A 140 9.72 -1.93 18.01
C ALA A 140 9.01 -0.65 18.47
N PRO A 141 8.00 -0.77 19.35
CA PRO A 141 7.23 0.38 19.81
C PRO A 141 8.10 1.35 20.60
N LYS A 142 7.79 2.64 20.48
CA LYS A 142 8.41 3.71 21.27
C LYS A 142 7.33 4.46 22.05
N ALA A 143 7.76 5.21 23.07
CA ALA A 143 6.84 6.09 23.78
C ALA A 143 6.45 7.27 22.87
N ILE A 144 5.17 7.61 22.87
CA ILE A 144 4.64 8.77 22.14
C ILE A 144 5.16 10.03 22.81
N ASP A 145 6.03 10.77 22.15
CA ASP A 145 6.70 11.98 22.65
C ASP A 145 6.20 13.28 22.01
N MET A 146 5.27 13.17 21.04
CA MET A 146 4.66 14.31 20.38
C MET A 146 3.15 14.13 20.28
N THR A 147 2.42 14.99 20.93
CA THR A 147 0.95 14.98 20.93
C THR A 147 0.38 16.38 20.80
N LYS A 148 -0.84 16.50 20.32
CA LYS A 148 -1.66 17.70 20.31
C LYS A 148 -3.12 17.35 20.57
N ASP A 149 -3.94 18.35 20.88
CA ASP A 149 -5.37 18.11 21.05
C ASP A 149 -6.02 17.49 19.80
N PRO A 150 -6.90 16.50 19.95
CA PRO A 150 -7.44 15.94 21.20
C PRO A 150 -6.60 14.80 21.80
N TYR A 151 -5.39 14.53 21.30
CA TYR A 151 -4.60 13.31 21.58
C TYR A 151 -3.55 13.48 22.70
N LYS A 152 -3.61 14.57 23.47
CA LYS A 152 -2.64 14.82 24.55
C LYS A 152 -2.55 13.70 25.59
N GLY A 153 -3.66 13.00 25.84
CA GLY A 153 -3.70 11.86 26.77
C GLY A 153 -2.91 10.62 26.31
N LEU A 154 -2.40 10.60 25.09
CA LEU A 154 -1.55 9.52 24.58
C LEU A 154 -0.06 9.73 24.88
N ALA A 155 0.34 10.90 25.40
CA ALA A 155 1.74 11.19 25.71
C ALA A 155 2.31 10.14 26.67
N GLY A 156 3.48 9.59 26.37
CA GLY A 156 4.15 8.55 27.15
C GLY A 156 3.61 7.13 26.97
N GLN A 157 2.47 6.95 26.29
CA GLN A 157 1.98 5.61 25.96
C GLN A 157 2.82 5.02 24.83
N SER A 158 2.78 3.68 24.71
CA SER A 158 3.42 2.99 23.60
C SER A 158 2.69 3.31 22.30
N ASP A 159 3.44 3.63 21.23
CA ASP A 159 2.87 3.81 19.90
C ASP A 159 2.41 2.47 19.29
N GLN A 160 1.74 2.55 18.16
CA GLN A 160 1.21 1.38 17.45
C GLN A 160 1.49 1.51 15.96
N CYS A 161 1.87 0.41 15.31
CA CYS A 161 1.86 0.33 13.85
C CYS A 161 0.49 -0.12 13.35
N GLN A 162 0.15 0.29 12.13
CA GLN A 162 -1.04 -0.17 11.43
C GLN A 162 -0.64 -0.73 10.06
N ILE A 163 -1.15 -1.92 9.74
CA ILE A 163 -1.05 -2.54 8.41
C ILE A 163 -2.47 -2.76 7.95
N GLN A 164 -2.85 -2.11 6.85
CA GLN A 164 -4.22 -2.11 6.36
C GLN A 164 -4.27 -2.42 4.87
N ILE A 165 -5.33 -3.13 4.45
CA ILE A 165 -5.65 -3.35 3.05
C ILE A 165 -7.12 -2.98 2.84
N PHE A 166 -7.38 -2.21 1.79
CA PHE A 166 -8.72 -1.84 1.37
C PHE A 166 -8.90 -2.25 -0.09
N LEU A 167 -10.03 -2.84 -0.39
CA LEU A 167 -10.52 -3.03 -1.76
C LEU A 167 -11.73 -2.13 -1.91
N THR A 168 -11.71 -1.30 -2.92
CA THR A 168 -12.74 -0.29 -3.17
C THR A 168 -13.28 -0.44 -4.60
N ASP A 169 -14.41 0.16 -4.88
CA ASP A 169 -15.01 0.28 -6.20
C ASP A 169 -14.71 1.62 -6.88
N TRP A 170 -13.63 2.29 -6.45
CA TRP A 170 -13.21 3.54 -7.07
C TRP A 170 -12.85 3.36 -8.53
N ASP A 171 -13.24 4.32 -9.34
CA ASP A 171 -12.84 4.42 -10.73
C ASP A 171 -11.46 5.11 -10.84
N GLY A 172 -10.41 4.35 -10.55
CA GLY A 172 -9.04 4.81 -10.54
C GLY A 172 -8.51 5.25 -9.17
N MET A 173 -7.48 6.10 -9.16
CA MET A 173 -6.89 6.62 -7.93
C MET A 173 -7.79 7.69 -7.31
N PHE A 174 -7.86 7.68 -5.97
CA PHE A 174 -8.64 8.64 -5.22
C PHE A 174 -7.74 9.75 -4.62
N ARG A 175 -8.00 11.01 -4.98
CA ARG A 175 -7.27 12.17 -4.47
C ARG A 175 -7.72 12.51 -3.05
N ILE A 176 -6.78 12.50 -2.10
CA ILE A 176 -6.99 12.95 -0.73
C ILE A 176 -6.09 14.12 -0.36
N ASN A 177 -6.51 14.93 0.61
CA ASN A 177 -5.72 15.95 1.25
C ASN A 177 -5.64 15.67 2.75
N THR A 178 -4.47 15.26 3.24
CA THR A 178 -4.27 14.82 4.62
C THR A 178 -4.34 15.96 5.64
N SER A 179 -4.31 17.22 5.20
CA SER A 179 -4.55 18.38 6.08
C SER A 179 -6.03 18.67 6.32
N LYS A 180 -6.91 18.02 5.55
CA LYS A 180 -8.37 18.14 5.69
C LYS A 180 -8.90 16.85 6.28
N LYS A 181 -9.85 16.95 7.21
CA LYS A 181 -10.58 15.78 7.71
C LYS A 181 -11.54 15.32 6.60
N GLN A 182 -11.14 14.36 5.78
CA GLN A 182 -11.92 13.83 4.67
C GLN A 182 -12.53 12.45 4.97
N PHE A 183 -12.19 11.88 6.13
CA PHE A 183 -12.70 10.58 6.63
C PHE A 183 -13.01 10.71 8.12
#